data_b2813be8636062869ac4a228b2e768e7
#
_entry.id   b2813be8636062869ac4a228b2e768e7
#
_cell.length_a   1.000
_cell.length_b   1.000
_cell.length_c   1.000
_cell.angle_alpha   90.00
_cell.angle_beta   90.00
_cell.angle_gamma   90.00
#
_symmetry.space_group_name_H-M   'P 1'
#
loop_
_entity.id
_entity.type
_entity.pdbx_description
1 polymer ?
#
loop_
_entity_poly.entity_id
_entity_poly.type
_entity_poly.pdbx_seq_one_letter_code
_entity_poly.pdbx_strand_id
1 'polypeptide(L)'
;VKVDKHSTGGVGDKTTLIAAPMAAACGIPIAKMSGRGLGFTGGTVDKMESIGMRTSLPEADFLRQVREIGCAVVGQSAELAPADKTLYALRDTTATVDSLPLIASSIMSKKLASGAQGIVLDVKVGSGAIMPDYAGSLALAKTMVDIGTRAGRNVSALLTGMDEPLGSHVGNMLEVKDACLLYTSPSPRDR
;
A
#
# COMPACT_ATOMS: atom_id res chain seq x y z
N VAL A 1 2.92 -18.50 5.90
CA VAL A 1 2.12 -17.35 6.36
C VAL A 1 2.16 -16.28 5.27
N LYS A 2 1.00 -15.82 4.80
CA LYS A 2 0.90 -14.72 3.84
C LYS A 2 0.91 -13.41 4.61
N VAL A 3 1.79 -12.49 4.24
CA VAL A 3 1.86 -11.16 4.85
C VAL A 3 1.54 -10.11 3.80
N ASP A 4 0.85 -9.06 4.19
CA ASP A 4 0.66 -7.86 3.38
C ASP A 4 1.10 -6.62 4.16
N LYS A 5 1.72 -5.69 3.45
CA LYS A 5 2.07 -4.36 3.94
C LYS A 5 1.18 -3.33 3.26
N HIS A 6 0.58 -2.46 4.03
CA HIS A 6 -0.17 -1.33 3.51
C HIS A 6 0.43 -0.02 4.01
N SER A 7 0.49 0.97 3.13
CA SER A 7 0.70 2.36 3.53
C SER A 7 -0.57 3.15 3.30
N THR A 8 -0.90 4.06 4.20
CA THR A 8 -2.01 5.00 4.00
C THR A 8 -1.73 5.97 2.86
N GLY A 9 -0.48 6.03 2.42
CA GLY A 9 -0.07 6.89 1.32
C GLY A 9 0.30 8.30 1.77
N GLY A 10 0.86 9.04 0.84
CA GLY A 10 1.28 10.41 1.02
C GLY A 10 2.11 10.87 -0.18
N VAL A 11 2.54 12.12 -0.15
CA VAL A 11 3.37 12.70 -1.21
C VAL A 11 4.75 12.04 -1.21
N GLY A 12 5.07 11.33 -2.29
CA GLY A 12 6.38 10.67 -2.42
C GLY A 12 6.51 9.36 -1.63
N ASP A 13 5.40 8.75 -1.17
CA ASP A 13 5.45 7.42 -0.53
C ASP A 13 5.71 6.31 -1.55
N LYS A 14 6.89 5.74 -1.49
CA LYS A 14 7.36 4.63 -2.35
C LYS A 14 7.69 3.36 -1.57
N THR A 15 7.33 3.27 -0.29
CA THR A 15 7.68 2.13 0.58
C THR A 15 7.26 0.77 0.03
N THR A 16 6.15 0.68 -0.69
CA THR A 16 5.70 -0.60 -1.29
C THR A 16 6.68 -1.13 -2.34
N LEU A 17 7.23 -0.24 -3.18
CA LEU A 17 8.17 -0.63 -4.24
C LEU A 17 9.49 -1.18 -3.67
N ILE A 18 9.79 -0.85 -2.43
CA ILE A 18 11.00 -1.27 -1.73
C ILE A 18 10.72 -2.47 -0.83
N ALA A 19 9.77 -2.34 0.08
CA ALA A 19 9.53 -3.34 1.13
C ALA A 19 8.95 -4.66 0.59
N ALA A 20 8.11 -4.63 -0.45
CA ALA A 20 7.50 -5.85 -0.97
C ALA A 20 8.52 -6.79 -1.64
N PRO A 21 9.39 -6.32 -2.55
CA PRO A 21 10.44 -7.18 -3.11
C PRO A 21 11.46 -7.64 -2.06
N MET A 22 11.83 -6.79 -1.09
CA MET A 22 12.74 -7.18 0.00
C MET A 22 12.17 -8.30 0.86
N ALA A 23 10.89 -8.21 1.23
CA ALA A 23 10.22 -9.26 1.99
C ALA A 23 10.15 -10.57 1.19
N ALA A 24 9.85 -10.51 -0.10
CA ALA A 24 9.85 -11.66 -0.99
C ALA A 24 11.23 -12.31 -1.09
N ALA A 25 12.29 -11.52 -1.22
CA ALA A 25 13.68 -12.00 -1.22
C ALA A 25 14.08 -12.68 0.11
N CYS A 26 13.43 -12.30 1.22
CA CYS A 26 13.57 -12.96 2.52
C CYS A 26 12.66 -14.19 2.68
N GLY A 27 12.02 -14.66 1.63
CA GLY A 27 11.14 -15.83 1.64
C GLY A 27 9.74 -15.60 2.20
N ILE A 28 9.31 -14.35 2.33
CA ILE A 28 7.97 -13.99 2.79
C ILE A 28 7.09 -13.68 1.58
N PRO A 29 6.11 -14.53 1.23
CA PRO A 29 5.27 -14.29 0.07
C PRO A 29 4.34 -13.10 0.27
N ILE A 30 4.37 -12.17 -0.68
CA ILE A 30 3.60 -10.94 -0.69
C ILE A 30 2.54 -10.99 -1.80
N ALA A 31 1.29 -11.10 -1.39
CA ALA A 31 0.12 -11.05 -2.28
C ALA A 31 -0.63 -9.72 -2.01
N LYS A 32 -0.27 -8.67 -2.74
CA LYS A 32 -0.71 -7.31 -2.42
C LYS A 32 -1.77 -6.78 -3.38
N MET A 33 -2.89 -6.33 -2.82
CA MET A 33 -3.79 -5.41 -3.51
C MET A 33 -3.48 -3.96 -3.11
N SER A 34 -3.36 -3.08 -4.09
CA SER A 34 -3.06 -1.67 -3.90
C SER A 34 -4.09 -0.78 -4.60
N GLY A 35 -4.09 0.50 -4.25
CA GLY A 35 -4.95 1.51 -4.85
C GLY A 35 -4.22 2.43 -5.83
N ARG A 36 -5.02 3.18 -6.59
CA ARG A 36 -4.58 4.37 -7.32
C ARG A 36 -4.39 5.54 -6.36
N GLY A 37 -3.75 6.59 -6.82
CA GLY A 37 -3.69 7.87 -6.12
C GLY A 37 -5.08 8.42 -5.84
N LEU A 38 -5.21 9.12 -4.74
CA LEU A 38 -6.42 9.81 -4.34
C LEU A 38 -6.07 11.21 -3.87
N GLY A 39 -6.84 12.21 -4.31
CA GLY A 39 -6.55 13.61 -4.02
C GLY A 39 -5.17 14.01 -4.55
N PHE A 40 -4.31 14.50 -3.66
CA PHE A 40 -2.95 14.97 -3.99
C PHE A 40 -1.86 13.88 -3.92
N THR A 41 -2.22 12.63 -3.59
CA THR A 41 -1.26 11.54 -3.41
C THR A 41 -1.07 10.73 -4.69
N GLY A 42 0.12 10.14 -4.89
CA GLY A 42 0.39 9.17 -5.94
C GLY A 42 0.10 7.74 -5.46
N GLY A 43 -0.61 6.94 -6.27
CA GLY A 43 -0.90 5.55 -5.95
C GLY A 43 0.19 4.58 -6.39
N THR A 44 0.34 3.46 -5.69
CA THR A 44 1.29 2.40 -6.08
C THR A 44 0.97 1.83 -7.46
N VAL A 45 -0.33 1.68 -7.77
CA VAL A 45 -0.78 1.19 -9.10
C VAL A 45 -0.32 2.15 -10.20
N ASP A 46 -0.51 3.45 -10.00
CA ASP A 46 -0.14 4.48 -10.98
C ASP A 46 1.38 4.50 -11.22
N LYS A 47 2.17 4.30 -10.16
CA LYS A 47 3.64 4.20 -10.25
C LYS A 47 4.07 2.99 -11.08
N MET A 48 3.48 1.84 -10.84
CA MET A 48 3.80 0.61 -11.59
C MET A 48 3.38 0.72 -13.06
N GLU A 49 2.21 1.25 -13.33
CA GLU A 49 1.72 1.46 -14.70
C GLU A 49 2.57 2.47 -15.48
N SER A 50 3.16 3.48 -14.81
CA SER A 50 4.03 4.47 -15.44
C SER A 50 5.30 3.88 -16.07
N ILE A 51 5.69 2.67 -15.69
CA ILE A 51 6.80 1.92 -16.27
C ILE A 51 6.34 0.70 -17.08
N GLY A 52 5.06 0.64 -17.45
CA GLY A 52 4.49 -0.40 -18.30
C GLY A 52 4.15 -1.72 -17.59
N MET A 53 4.16 -1.77 -16.25
CA MET A 53 3.74 -2.98 -15.52
C MET A 53 2.23 -3.18 -15.60
N ARG A 54 1.81 -4.43 -15.74
CA ARG A 54 0.40 -4.80 -15.68
C ARG A 54 -0.05 -4.93 -14.22
N THR A 55 -1.03 -4.15 -13.83
CA THR A 55 -1.60 -4.14 -12.47
C THR A 55 -2.99 -4.74 -12.39
N SER A 56 -3.55 -5.17 -13.53
CA SER A 56 -4.79 -5.92 -13.62
C SER A 56 -4.48 -7.33 -14.12
N LEU A 57 -4.62 -8.30 -13.23
CA LEU A 57 -4.36 -9.72 -13.50
C LEU A 57 -5.60 -10.54 -13.09
N PRO A 58 -5.95 -11.60 -13.84
CA PRO A 58 -6.85 -12.64 -13.34
C PRO A 58 -6.33 -13.25 -12.03
N GLU A 59 -7.22 -13.70 -11.16
CA GLU A 59 -6.84 -14.27 -9.86
C GLU A 59 -5.82 -15.42 -10.01
N ALA A 60 -6.02 -16.30 -10.98
CA ALA A 60 -5.13 -17.42 -11.23
C ALA A 60 -3.69 -16.97 -11.55
N ASP A 61 -3.53 -15.93 -12.38
CA ASP A 61 -2.23 -15.36 -12.74
C ASP A 61 -1.59 -14.64 -11.55
N PHE A 62 -2.37 -13.91 -10.78
CA PHE A 62 -1.91 -13.26 -9.54
C PHE A 62 -1.35 -14.29 -8.55
N LEU A 63 -2.10 -15.35 -8.28
CA LEU A 63 -1.66 -16.42 -7.38
C LEU A 63 -0.47 -17.21 -7.92
N ARG A 64 -0.41 -17.45 -9.23
CA ARG A 64 0.73 -18.08 -9.89
C ARG A 64 1.99 -17.24 -9.71
N GLN A 65 1.93 -15.94 -9.98
CA GLN A 65 3.06 -15.04 -9.82
C GLN A 65 3.59 -15.02 -8.38
N VAL A 66 2.69 -14.98 -7.38
CA VAL A 66 3.11 -15.07 -5.96
C VAL A 66 3.86 -16.38 -5.66
N ARG A 67 3.42 -17.51 -6.26
CA ARG A 67 4.11 -18.80 -6.05
C ARG A 67 5.48 -18.87 -6.75
N GLU A 68 5.60 -18.30 -7.94
CA GLU A 68 6.82 -18.37 -8.76
C GLU A 68 7.91 -17.41 -8.29
N ILE A 69 7.53 -16.18 -7.96
CA ILE A 69 8.49 -15.10 -7.64
C ILE A 69 8.33 -14.50 -6.25
N GLY A 70 7.41 -15.01 -5.45
CA GLY A 70 7.21 -14.57 -4.07
C GLY A 70 6.46 -13.24 -3.93
N CYS A 71 6.20 -12.51 -4.99
CA CYS A 71 5.57 -11.18 -4.92
C CYS A 71 4.66 -10.90 -6.11
N ALA A 72 3.47 -10.37 -5.82
CA ALA A 72 2.62 -9.75 -6.84
C ALA A 72 1.87 -8.56 -6.24
N VAL A 73 1.72 -7.51 -7.04
CA VAL A 73 0.95 -6.30 -6.70
C VAL A 73 -0.07 -6.06 -7.80
N VAL A 74 -1.35 -5.99 -7.42
CA VAL A 74 -2.46 -5.73 -8.35
C VAL A 74 -3.33 -4.59 -7.85
N GLY A 75 -4.06 -3.96 -8.75
CA GLY A 75 -5.14 -3.02 -8.43
C GLY A 75 -6.43 -3.74 -8.01
N GLN A 76 -7.42 -2.96 -7.63
CA GLN A 76 -8.78 -3.46 -7.42
C GLN A 76 -9.37 -3.94 -8.75
N SER A 77 -10.10 -5.04 -8.71
CA SER A 77 -10.83 -5.56 -9.86
C SER A 77 -12.32 -5.73 -9.55
N ALA A 78 -13.11 -6.09 -10.55
CA ALA A 78 -14.51 -6.44 -10.36
C ALA A 78 -14.68 -7.76 -9.57
N GLU A 79 -13.65 -8.59 -9.55
CA GLU A 79 -13.65 -9.89 -8.87
C GLU A 79 -13.07 -9.80 -7.45
N LEU A 80 -12.14 -8.86 -7.24
CA LEU A 80 -11.45 -8.65 -5.97
C LEU A 80 -11.88 -7.32 -5.34
N ALA A 81 -12.59 -7.38 -4.22
CA ALA A 81 -13.14 -6.24 -3.49
C ALA A 81 -14.02 -5.29 -4.36
N PRO A 82 -15.07 -5.80 -5.04
CA PRO A 82 -15.89 -5.00 -5.97
C PRO A 82 -16.61 -3.83 -5.30
N ALA A 83 -17.09 -4.02 -4.07
CA ALA A 83 -17.73 -2.96 -3.29
C ALA A 83 -16.76 -1.80 -2.98
N ASP A 84 -15.52 -2.12 -2.62
CA ASP A 84 -14.49 -1.10 -2.37
C ASP A 84 -14.16 -0.31 -3.65
N LYS A 85 -14.10 -0.98 -4.80
CA LYS A 85 -13.88 -0.29 -6.09
C LYS A 85 -14.90 0.81 -6.33
N THR A 86 -16.18 0.52 -6.08
CA THR A 86 -17.29 1.48 -6.27
C THR A 86 -17.22 2.61 -5.24
N LEU A 87 -17.08 2.27 -3.96
CA LEU A 87 -17.01 3.25 -2.87
C LEU A 87 -15.77 4.14 -2.99
N TYR A 88 -14.63 3.57 -3.40
CA TYR A 88 -13.39 4.33 -3.58
C TYR A 88 -13.52 5.38 -4.69
N ALA A 89 -14.16 5.04 -5.80
CA ALA A 89 -14.41 5.99 -6.88
C ALA A 89 -15.35 7.14 -6.46
N LEU A 90 -16.34 6.84 -5.60
CA LEU A 90 -17.26 7.85 -5.09
C LEU A 90 -16.59 8.82 -4.11
N ARG A 91 -15.60 8.41 -3.34
CA ARG A 91 -14.94 9.28 -2.34
C ARG A 91 -14.35 10.55 -2.94
N ASP A 92 -13.75 10.45 -4.12
CA ASP A 92 -13.14 11.61 -4.81
C ASP A 92 -14.20 12.60 -5.26
N THR A 93 -15.35 12.11 -5.76
CA THR A 93 -16.42 12.93 -6.28
C THR A 93 -17.37 13.50 -5.21
N THR A 94 -17.38 12.91 -4.02
CA THR A 94 -18.27 13.31 -2.90
C THR A 94 -17.56 14.10 -1.80
N ALA A 95 -16.30 14.48 -2.02
CA ALA A 95 -15.48 15.18 -1.03
C ALA A 95 -15.39 14.47 0.34
N THR A 96 -15.30 13.13 0.32
CA THR A 96 -15.20 12.30 1.54
C THR A 96 -13.88 11.54 1.61
N VAL A 97 -12.82 12.07 0.98
CA VAL A 97 -11.49 11.44 0.92
C VAL A 97 -10.89 11.28 2.31
N ASP A 98 -11.07 12.23 3.19
CA ASP A 98 -10.54 12.30 4.55
C ASP A 98 -11.41 11.60 5.62
N SER A 99 -12.53 11.01 5.21
CA SER A 99 -13.41 10.27 6.13
C SER A 99 -12.73 9.04 6.71
N LEU A 100 -12.40 9.08 8.00
CA LEU A 100 -11.70 7.99 8.70
C LEU A 100 -12.38 6.61 8.53
N PRO A 101 -13.70 6.46 8.70
CA PRO A 101 -14.35 5.17 8.49
C PRO A 101 -14.21 4.65 7.05
N LEU A 102 -14.29 5.55 6.05
CA LEU A 102 -14.15 5.17 4.64
C LEU A 102 -12.71 4.83 4.28
N ILE A 103 -11.73 5.50 4.87
CA ILE A 103 -10.31 5.15 4.73
C ILE A 103 -10.07 3.76 5.31
N ALA A 104 -10.49 3.53 6.56
CA ALA A 104 -10.27 2.26 7.25
C ALA A 104 -10.94 1.09 6.52
N SER A 105 -12.19 1.24 6.10
CA SER A 105 -12.94 0.19 5.39
C SER A 105 -12.32 -0.13 4.03
N SER A 106 -11.92 0.88 3.26
CA SER A 106 -11.28 0.69 1.96
C SER A 106 -9.93 -0.03 2.08
N ILE A 107 -9.13 0.31 3.08
CA ILE A 107 -7.85 -0.35 3.32
C ILE A 107 -8.09 -1.81 3.73
N MET A 108 -8.88 -2.02 4.76
CA MET A 108 -9.02 -3.34 5.38
C MET A 108 -9.79 -4.33 4.50
N SER A 109 -10.78 -3.89 3.71
CA SER A 109 -11.47 -4.77 2.75
C SER A 109 -10.50 -5.43 1.77
N LYS A 110 -9.55 -4.68 1.23
CA LYS A 110 -8.51 -5.21 0.33
C LYS A 110 -7.58 -6.21 1.02
N LYS A 111 -7.21 -5.93 2.27
CA LYS A 111 -6.31 -6.80 3.05
C LYS A 111 -6.99 -8.12 3.44
N LEU A 112 -8.26 -8.06 3.78
CA LEU A 112 -9.05 -9.24 4.07
C LEU A 112 -9.33 -10.06 2.80
N ALA A 113 -9.68 -9.40 1.70
CA ALA A 113 -9.95 -10.07 0.40
C ALA A 113 -8.70 -10.77 -0.17
N SER A 114 -7.49 -10.20 0.00
CA SER A 114 -6.24 -10.84 -0.44
C SER A 114 -5.87 -12.08 0.38
N GLY A 115 -6.58 -12.37 1.46
CA GLY A 115 -6.34 -13.52 2.33
C GLY A 115 -5.06 -13.41 3.15
N ALA A 116 -4.56 -12.21 3.41
CA ALA A 116 -3.41 -11.97 4.27
C ALA A 116 -3.69 -12.44 5.70
N GLN A 117 -2.75 -13.19 6.28
CA GLN A 117 -2.81 -13.68 7.66
C GLN A 117 -2.14 -12.70 8.61
N GLY A 118 -1.04 -12.09 8.17
CA GLY A 118 -0.35 -10.99 8.84
C GLY A 118 -0.47 -9.70 8.02
N ILE A 119 -0.78 -8.61 8.69
CA ILE A 119 -0.95 -7.29 8.05
C ILE A 119 -0.09 -6.27 8.81
N VAL A 120 0.78 -5.59 8.09
CA VAL A 120 1.56 -4.46 8.62
C VAL A 120 1.01 -3.18 8.01
N LEU A 121 0.52 -2.30 8.85
CA LEU A 121 -0.04 -1.00 8.47
C LEU A 121 0.99 0.09 8.74
N ASP A 122 1.40 0.77 7.70
CA ASP A 122 2.26 1.95 7.72
C ASP A 122 1.36 3.19 7.62
N VAL A 123 1.02 3.76 8.77
CA VAL A 123 0.09 4.88 8.88
C VAL A 123 0.89 6.17 8.86
N LYS A 124 0.77 6.91 7.78
CA LYS A 124 1.50 8.15 7.56
C LYS A 124 0.92 9.30 8.38
N VAL A 125 1.80 10.09 8.98
CA VAL A 125 1.50 11.28 9.79
C VAL A 125 2.31 12.45 9.24
N GLY A 126 1.70 13.58 9.03
CA GLY A 126 2.39 14.80 8.59
C GLY A 126 1.69 15.51 7.44
N SER A 127 2.25 16.63 7.02
CA SER A 127 1.66 17.52 6.01
C SER A 127 1.50 16.87 4.62
N GLY A 128 2.29 15.88 4.30
CA GLY A 128 2.19 15.08 3.06
C GLY A 128 1.28 13.85 3.19
N ALA A 129 0.69 13.58 4.34
CA ALA A 129 -0.20 12.45 4.60
C ALA A 129 -1.68 12.82 4.41
N ILE A 130 -2.55 11.81 4.24
CA ILE A 130 -4.01 12.01 4.23
C ILE A 130 -4.51 12.44 5.61
N MET A 131 -3.91 11.90 6.68
CA MET A 131 -4.14 12.31 8.06
C MET A 131 -2.94 13.12 8.55
N PRO A 132 -3.04 14.47 8.62
CA PRO A 132 -1.88 15.29 8.93
C PRO A 132 -1.49 15.27 10.42
N ASP A 133 -2.44 15.05 11.31
CA ASP A 133 -2.20 15.07 12.74
C ASP A 133 -2.02 13.67 13.34
N TYR A 134 -1.29 13.63 14.45
CA TYR A 134 -0.98 12.38 15.16
C TYR A 134 -2.24 11.72 15.74
N ALA A 135 -3.19 12.50 16.25
CA ALA A 135 -4.38 11.95 16.92
C ALA A 135 -5.29 11.24 15.92
N GLY A 136 -5.54 11.85 14.75
CA GLY A 136 -6.31 11.25 13.65
C GLY A 136 -5.62 10.01 13.09
N SER A 137 -4.31 10.07 12.87
CA SER A 137 -3.53 8.91 12.40
C SER A 137 -3.54 7.76 13.41
N LEU A 138 -3.45 8.05 14.70
CA LEU A 138 -3.54 7.04 15.77
C LEU A 138 -4.95 6.42 15.83
N ALA A 139 -6.00 7.24 15.68
CA ALA A 139 -7.38 6.75 15.64
C ALA A 139 -7.61 5.84 14.43
N LEU A 140 -7.11 6.23 13.26
CA LEU A 140 -7.15 5.39 12.04
C LEU A 140 -6.41 4.07 12.25
N ALA A 141 -5.18 4.13 12.79
CA ALA A 141 -4.38 2.93 13.07
C ALA A 141 -5.12 1.95 14.00
N LYS A 142 -5.66 2.44 15.12
CA LYS A 142 -6.43 1.64 16.08
C LYS A 142 -7.67 1.02 15.42
N THR A 143 -8.42 1.79 14.63
CA THR A 143 -9.61 1.31 13.93
C THR A 143 -9.26 0.17 12.97
N MET A 144 -8.20 0.32 12.19
CA MET A 144 -7.77 -0.72 11.25
C MET A 144 -7.24 -1.97 11.96
N VAL A 145 -6.49 -1.82 13.03
CA VAL A 145 -6.02 -2.95 13.86
C VAL A 145 -7.21 -3.70 14.47
N ASP A 146 -8.20 -2.99 15.00
CA ASP A 146 -9.40 -3.60 15.58
C ASP A 146 -10.21 -4.38 14.52
N ILE A 147 -10.45 -3.80 13.35
CA ILE A 147 -11.12 -4.49 12.23
C ILE A 147 -10.39 -5.79 11.87
N GLY A 148 -9.07 -5.73 11.69
CA GLY A 148 -8.31 -6.89 11.28
C GLY A 148 -8.23 -7.97 12.36
N THR A 149 -8.08 -7.58 13.62
CA THR A 149 -8.05 -8.49 14.77
C THR A 149 -9.40 -9.21 14.93
N ARG A 150 -10.51 -8.48 14.81
CA ARG A 150 -11.87 -9.07 14.84
C ARG A 150 -12.12 -10.02 13.66
N ALA A 151 -11.47 -9.79 12.54
CA ALA A 151 -11.49 -10.70 11.39
C ALA A 151 -10.50 -11.87 11.52
N GLY A 152 -9.88 -12.09 12.69
CA GLY A 152 -8.97 -13.19 12.95
C GLY A 152 -7.60 -13.04 12.27
N ARG A 153 -7.13 -11.81 12.02
CA ARG A 153 -5.82 -11.52 11.42
C ARG A 153 -4.84 -10.97 12.46
N ASN A 154 -3.55 -11.25 12.26
CA ASN A 154 -2.49 -10.61 13.02
C ASN A 154 -2.19 -9.24 12.39
N VAL A 155 -2.54 -8.17 13.06
CA VAL A 155 -2.37 -6.81 12.52
C VAL A 155 -1.48 -5.98 13.44
N SER A 156 -0.49 -5.34 12.85
CA SER A 156 0.37 -4.36 13.50
C SER A 156 0.34 -3.06 12.73
N ALA A 157 0.39 -1.93 13.43
CA ALA A 157 0.45 -0.61 12.84
C ALA A 157 1.70 0.14 13.33
N LEU A 158 2.31 0.87 12.41
CA LEU A 158 3.41 1.81 12.65
C LEU A 158 2.94 3.19 12.24
N LEU A 159 3.13 4.20 13.08
CA LEU A 159 2.95 5.60 12.71
C LEU A 159 4.30 6.13 12.23
N THR A 160 4.35 6.63 11.00
CA THR A 160 5.59 7.09 10.36
C THR A 160 5.43 8.48 9.77
N GLY A 161 6.49 9.30 9.84
CA GLY A 161 6.48 10.67 9.35
C GLY A 161 6.29 10.75 7.82
N MET A 162 5.55 11.76 7.38
CA MET A 162 5.31 12.11 5.98
C MET A 162 5.29 13.63 5.78
N ASP A 163 6.05 14.35 6.57
CA ASP A 163 6.26 15.79 6.36
C ASP A 163 7.17 16.05 5.15
N GLU A 164 8.02 15.09 4.86
CA GLU A 164 8.93 15.11 3.72
C GLU A 164 8.71 13.86 2.84
N PRO A 165 8.86 13.97 1.51
CA PRO A 165 8.85 12.82 0.62
C PRO A 165 9.95 11.82 0.96
N LEU A 166 9.70 10.54 0.79
CA LEU A 166 10.75 9.52 0.86
C LEU A 166 11.66 9.64 -0.37
N GLY A 167 12.97 9.78 -0.15
CA GLY A 167 13.95 9.96 -1.22
C GLY A 167 13.92 11.36 -1.83
N SER A 168 14.43 11.50 -3.05
CA SER A 168 14.72 12.79 -3.69
C SER A 168 13.71 13.21 -4.75
N HIS A 169 12.80 12.34 -5.15
CA HIS A 169 11.91 12.56 -6.27
C HIS A 169 10.46 12.31 -5.90
N VAL A 170 9.57 13.10 -6.48
CA VAL A 170 8.12 12.97 -6.37
C VAL A 170 7.51 12.87 -7.76
N GLY A 171 6.59 11.95 -7.97
CA GLY A 171 5.95 11.65 -9.24
C GLY A 171 6.08 10.17 -9.61
N ASN A 172 5.11 9.63 -10.33
CA ASN A 172 4.96 8.18 -10.50
C ASN A 172 6.24 7.46 -10.96
N MET A 173 6.74 7.76 -12.16
CA MET A 173 7.96 7.16 -12.70
C MET A 173 9.21 7.57 -11.90
N LEU A 174 9.28 8.81 -11.43
CA LEU A 174 10.42 9.32 -10.68
C LEU A 174 10.59 8.60 -9.34
N GLU A 175 9.50 8.25 -8.70
CA GLU A 175 9.52 7.48 -7.45
C GLU A 175 9.95 6.02 -7.67
N VAL A 176 9.61 5.44 -8.83
CA VAL A 176 10.15 4.13 -9.22
C VAL A 176 11.66 4.21 -9.43
N LYS A 177 12.14 5.28 -10.08
CA LYS A 177 13.58 5.53 -10.24
C LYS A 177 14.30 5.61 -8.90
N ASP A 178 13.74 6.34 -7.92
CA ASP A 178 14.29 6.41 -6.56
C ASP A 178 14.38 5.03 -5.89
N ALA A 179 13.32 4.22 -6.02
CA ALA A 179 13.33 2.87 -5.49
C ALA A 179 14.43 2.00 -6.14
N CYS A 180 14.62 2.12 -7.47
CA CYS A 180 15.71 1.42 -8.17
C CYS A 180 17.10 1.88 -7.68
N LEU A 181 17.29 3.18 -7.45
CA LEU A 181 18.55 3.71 -6.95
C LEU A 181 18.91 3.15 -5.57
N LEU A 182 17.93 2.89 -4.71
CA LEU A 182 18.17 2.25 -3.43
C LEU A 182 18.77 0.84 -3.59
N TYR A 183 18.23 0.05 -4.53
CA TYR A 183 18.73 -1.31 -4.79
C TYR A 183 20.11 -1.34 -5.46
N THR A 184 20.44 -0.32 -6.23
CA THR A 184 21.70 -0.23 -6.98
C THR A 184 22.78 0.56 -6.26
N SER A 185 22.46 1.21 -5.15
CA SER A 185 23.44 1.93 -4.33
C SER A 185 24.37 0.95 -3.62
N PRO A 186 25.69 1.25 -3.56
CA PRO A 186 26.63 0.44 -2.77
C PRO A 186 26.17 0.35 -1.31
N SER A 187 26.16 -0.86 -0.77
CA SER A 187 25.93 -1.06 0.66
C SER A 187 27.03 -0.35 1.47
N PRO A 188 26.72 0.20 2.66
CA PRO A 188 27.76 0.66 3.59
C PRO A 188 28.82 -0.40 3.93
N ARG A 189 28.52 -1.68 3.70
CA ARG A 189 29.47 -2.80 3.86
C ARG A 189 30.42 -2.97 2.70
N ASP A 190 30.14 -2.33 1.57
CA ASP A 190 30.96 -2.42 0.36
C ASP A 190 31.95 -1.24 0.23
N ARG A 191 32.08 -0.43 1.29
CA ARG A 191 32.99 0.73 1.37
C ARG A 191 34.13 0.49 2.35
#